data_ee1e2258fcc60159b6db7dbb0f1a75dd
#
_entry.id   ee1e2258fcc60159b6db7dbb0f1a75dd
#
_cell.length_a   1.000
_cell.length_b   1.000
_cell.length_c   1.000
_cell.angle_alpha   90.00
_cell.angle_beta   90.00
_cell.angle_gamma   90.00
#
_symmetry.space_group_name_H-M   'P 1'
#
loop_
_entity.id
_entity.type
_entity.pdbx_description
1 polymer ?
#
loop_
_entity_poly.entity_id
_entity_poly.type
_entity_poly.pdbx_seq_one_letter_code
_entity_poly.pdbx_strand_id
1 'polypeptide(L)'
;HGWTNRRPEGHWMRLSAATLRAQGHHVWYPQFPDPDTPKPLEWQDLLRQESNMMDEVPGEEKICIAHSLGTTNWLYGALGDIFTEPFDRVLLVAPPDPQMTSEAEGIEGEPMDLSNPLLAPQAKKWAKSLTVIAGDNDRWLPRGVGIYEPALETEPLILPGAGHFSLDDGWGRWPGLISWIESGDPGDLLER
;
A
#
# COMPACT_ATOMS: atom_id res chain seq x y z
N HIS A 1 -5.45 2.89 -2.44
CA HIS A 1 -4.83 3.53 -3.63
C HIS A 1 -4.07 4.81 -3.24
N GLY A 2 -3.22 5.32 -4.17
CA GLY A 2 -2.43 6.52 -3.95
C GLY A 2 -3.11 7.84 -4.37
N TRP A 3 -2.30 8.92 -4.36
CA TRP A 3 -2.65 10.27 -4.80
C TRP A 3 -3.13 10.29 -6.26
N THR A 4 -4.07 11.16 -6.57
CA THR A 4 -4.72 11.31 -7.90
C THR A 4 -5.41 10.05 -8.45
N ASN A 5 -5.33 8.92 -7.77
CA ASN A 5 -5.86 7.66 -8.27
C ASN A 5 -7.39 7.59 -8.14
N ARG A 6 -8.07 7.66 -9.27
CA ARG A 6 -9.53 7.51 -9.41
C ARG A 6 -9.93 6.11 -9.88
N ARG A 7 -9.11 5.10 -9.56
CA ARG A 7 -9.30 3.70 -9.97
C ARG A 7 -9.46 3.54 -11.49
N PRO A 8 -8.52 4.09 -12.30
CA PRO A 8 -8.66 4.11 -13.74
C PRO A 8 -8.73 2.70 -14.31
N GLU A 9 -9.41 2.57 -15.44
CA GLU A 9 -9.45 1.32 -16.21
C GLU A 9 -8.04 0.92 -16.61
N GLY A 10 -7.73 -0.38 -16.53
CA GLY A 10 -6.40 -0.90 -16.84
C GLY A 10 -5.38 -0.87 -15.69
N HIS A 11 -5.61 -0.09 -14.64
CA HIS A 11 -4.68 -0.07 -13.50
C HIS A 11 -4.69 -1.42 -12.76
N TRP A 12 -3.50 -1.91 -12.40
CA TRP A 12 -3.32 -3.23 -11.79
C TRP A 12 -4.19 -3.45 -10.55
N MET A 13 -4.36 -2.48 -9.67
CA MET A 13 -5.23 -2.61 -8.49
C MET A 13 -6.67 -2.91 -8.89
N ARG A 14 -7.20 -2.21 -9.91
CA ARG A 14 -8.57 -2.44 -10.40
C ARG A 14 -8.71 -3.81 -11.06
N LEU A 15 -7.73 -4.20 -11.85
CA LEU A 15 -7.71 -5.49 -12.53
C LEU A 15 -7.58 -6.64 -11.53
N SER A 16 -6.69 -6.51 -10.53
CA SER A 16 -6.53 -7.50 -9.47
C SER A 16 -7.79 -7.62 -8.62
N ALA A 17 -8.41 -6.49 -8.22
CA ALA A 17 -9.68 -6.51 -7.49
C ALA A 17 -10.79 -7.24 -8.26
N ALA A 18 -10.88 -7.04 -9.58
CA ALA A 18 -11.83 -7.73 -10.42
C ALA A 18 -11.54 -9.24 -10.53
N THR A 19 -10.26 -9.61 -10.69
CA THR A 19 -9.82 -11.01 -10.75
C THR A 19 -10.12 -11.74 -9.45
N LEU A 20 -9.75 -11.18 -8.32
CA LEU A 20 -9.97 -11.78 -7.00
C LEU A 20 -11.46 -11.94 -6.68
N ARG A 21 -12.30 -10.96 -7.04
CA ARG A 21 -13.77 -11.09 -6.89
C ARG A 21 -14.34 -12.22 -7.75
N ALA A 22 -13.82 -12.39 -8.98
CA ALA A 22 -14.23 -13.50 -9.85
C ALA A 22 -13.80 -14.87 -9.31
N GLN A 23 -12.73 -14.91 -8.53
CA GLN A 23 -12.25 -16.12 -7.82
C GLN A 23 -13.00 -16.38 -6.49
N GLY A 24 -13.92 -15.47 -6.08
CA GLY A 24 -14.73 -15.63 -4.88
C GLY A 24 -14.18 -14.94 -3.62
N HIS A 25 -13.11 -14.19 -3.73
CA HIS A 25 -12.59 -13.41 -2.60
C HIS A 25 -13.49 -12.21 -2.28
N HIS A 26 -13.61 -11.89 -1.01
CA HIS A 26 -14.16 -10.62 -0.55
C HIS A 26 -13.11 -9.52 -0.74
N VAL A 27 -13.41 -8.51 -1.56
CA VAL A 27 -12.45 -7.47 -1.92
C VAL A 27 -13.04 -6.09 -1.66
N TRP A 28 -12.44 -5.36 -0.73
CA TRP A 28 -12.65 -3.95 -0.48
C TRP A 28 -11.63 -3.14 -1.30
N TYR A 29 -12.14 -2.35 -2.21
CA TYR A 29 -11.31 -1.44 -3.02
C TYR A 29 -12.01 -0.08 -3.04
N PRO A 30 -11.95 0.66 -1.92
CA PRO A 30 -12.62 1.93 -1.77
C PRO A 30 -12.02 3.00 -2.68
N GLN A 31 -12.82 4.00 -3.02
CA GLN A 31 -12.33 5.26 -3.54
C GLN A 31 -12.15 6.22 -2.36
N PHE A 32 -10.90 6.53 -2.03
CA PHE A 32 -10.61 7.56 -1.04
C PHE A 32 -11.11 8.93 -1.53
N PRO A 33 -11.68 9.77 -0.63
CA PRO A 33 -12.23 11.05 -0.99
C PRO A 33 -11.13 12.00 -1.49
N ASP A 34 -11.52 12.91 -2.38
CA ASP A 34 -10.68 13.98 -2.92
C ASP A 34 -9.23 13.55 -3.23
N PRO A 35 -9.03 12.57 -4.13
CA PRO A 35 -7.70 11.97 -4.32
C PRO A 35 -6.66 12.95 -4.88
N ASP A 36 -7.05 14.10 -5.41
CA ASP A 36 -6.14 15.15 -5.90
C ASP A 36 -5.68 16.08 -4.76
N THR A 37 -6.51 16.21 -3.72
CA THR A 37 -6.24 17.01 -2.51
C THR A 37 -6.58 16.19 -1.26
N PRO A 38 -5.83 15.09 -1.02
CA PRO A 38 -6.15 14.14 0.03
C PRO A 38 -6.04 14.78 1.41
N LYS A 39 -7.07 14.59 2.22
CA LYS A 39 -7.09 15.03 3.61
C LYS A 39 -6.80 13.84 4.51
N PRO A 40 -5.68 13.85 5.26
CA PRO A 40 -5.25 12.69 6.04
C PRO A 40 -6.32 12.12 6.96
N LEU A 41 -7.06 12.96 7.68
CA LEU A 41 -8.10 12.49 8.62
C LEU A 41 -9.27 11.80 7.91
N GLU A 42 -9.68 12.29 6.74
CA GLU A 42 -10.77 11.68 5.97
C GLU A 42 -10.33 10.32 5.39
N TRP A 43 -9.08 10.23 4.94
CA TRP A 43 -8.50 8.97 4.46
C TRP A 43 -8.32 7.96 5.59
N GLN A 44 -7.90 8.41 6.78
CA GLN A 44 -7.77 7.56 7.96
C GLN A 44 -9.15 7.03 8.42
N ASP A 45 -10.18 7.88 8.41
CA ASP A 45 -11.51 7.46 8.82
C ASP A 45 -12.11 6.42 7.86
N LEU A 46 -11.95 6.63 6.54
CA LEU A 46 -12.39 5.63 5.56
C LEU A 46 -11.61 4.32 5.69
N LEU A 47 -10.27 4.39 5.85
CA LEU A 47 -9.45 3.18 6.04
C LEU A 47 -9.90 2.38 7.26
N ARG A 48 -10.18 3.06 8.37
CA ARG A 48 -10.71 2.45 9.59
C ARG A 48 -12.06 1.78 9.35
N GLN A 49 -12.99 2.46 8.67
CA GLN A 49 -14.33 1.92 8.38
C GLN A 49 -14.24 0.68 7.48
N GLU A 50 -13.45 0.73 6.40
CA GLU A 50 -13.26 -0.39 5.48
C GLU A 50 -12.61 -1.59 6.19
N SER A 51 -11.60 -1.33 7.04
CA SER A 51 -10.96 -2.39 7.83
C SER A 51 -11.91 -3.05 8.80
N ASN A 52 -12.76 -2.28 9.51
CA ASN A 52 -13.74 -2.82 10.43
C ASN A 52 -14.79 -3.68 9.71
N MET A 53 -15.25 -3.27 8.52
CA MET A 53 -16.16 -4.09 7.72
C MET A 53 -15.52 -5.41 7.26
N MET A 54 -14.22 -5.43 7.02
CA MET A 54 -13.50 -6.68 6.74
C MET A 54 -13.53 -7.63 7.95
N ASP A 55 -13.41 -7.11 9.16
CA ASP A 55 -13.40 -7.90 10.38
C ASP A 55 -14.76 -8.56 10.68
N GLU A 56 -15.84 -8.03 10.10
CA GLU A 56 -17.19 -8.61 10.22
C GLU A 56 -17.44 -9.79 9.26
N VAL A 57 -16.57 -9.96 8.25
CA VAL A 57 -16.75 -11.00 7.24
C VAL A 57 -15.80 -12.16 7.50
N PRO A 58 -16.32 -13.39 7.67
CA PRO A 58 -15.48 -14.56 7.84
C PRO A 58 -14.54 -14.77 6.64
N GLY A 59 -13.28 -15.00 6.92
CA GLY A 59 -12.25 -15.28 5.91
C GLY A 59 -11.09 -16.05 6.54
N GLU A 60 -10.27 -16.67 5.69
CA GLU A 60 -9.08 -17.38 6.16
C GLU A 60 -7.94 -16.42 6.45
N GLU A 61 -7.80 -15.37 5.65
CA GLU A 61 -6.76 -14.35 5.79
C GLU A 61 -7.29 -12.95 5.49
N LYS A 62 -6.81 -11.97 6.25
CA LYS A 62 -7.02 -10.53 6.05
C LYS A 62 -5.75 -9.92 5.43
N ILE A 63 -5.83 -9.54 4.15
CA ILE A 63 -4.68 -9.01 3.39
C ILE A 63 -4.93 -7.55 3.03
N CYS A 64 -3.94 -6.69 3.30
CA CYS A 64 -3.96 -5.30 2.85
C CYS A 64 -2.90 -5.07 1.78
N ILE A 65 -3.31 -4.42 0.68
CA ILE A 65 -2.40 -4.01 -0.39
C ILE A 65 -2.55 -2.50 -0.55
N ALA A 66 -1.49 -1.78 -0.24
CA ALA A 66 -1.45 -0.32 -0.32
C ALA A 66 -0.47 0.13 -1.42
N HIS A 67 -0.79 1.20 -2.14
CA HIS A 67 0.05 1.73 -3.22
C HIS A 67 0.30 3.23 -3.03
N SER A 68 1.55 3.65 -3.23
CA SER A 68 1.93 5.07 -3.22
C SER A 68 1.51 5.76 -1.92
N LEU A 69 0.81 6.89 -1.96
CA LEU A 69 0.30 7.58 -0.77
C LEU A 69 -0.63 6.71 0.10
N GLY A 70 -1.22 5.65 -0.47
CA GLY A 70 -1.96 4.65 0.30
C GLY A 70 -1.08 3.88 1.29
N THR A 71 0.21 3.72 1.01
CA THR A 71 1.18 3.11 1.95
C THR A 71 1.40 4.00 3.15
N THR A 72 1.57 5.31 2.91
CA THR A 72 1.66 6.33 3.96
C THR A 72 0.40 6.35 4.81
N ASN A 73 -0.78 6.28 4.16
CA ASN A 73 -2.06 6.22 4.86
C ASN A 73 -2.16 4.98 5.78
N TRP A 74 -1.73 3.81 5.30
CA TRP A 74 -1.70 2.59 6.13
C TRP A 74 -0.73 2.73 7.31
N LEU A 75 0.46 3.28 7.09
CA LEU A 75 1.46 3.48 8.15
C LEU A 75 0.97 4.48 9.22
N TYR A 76 0.29 5.55 8.83
CA TYR A 76 -0.37 6.45 9.79
C TYR A 76 -1.49 5.74 10.55
N GLY A 77 -2.24 4.87 9.89
CA GLY A 77 -3.25 4.04 10.54
C GLY A 77 -2.66 3.12 11.60
N ALA A 78 -1.53 2.51 11.29
CA ALA A 78 -0.79 1.68 12.24
C ALA A 78 -0.27 2.50 13.43
N LEU A 79 0.32 3.67 13.19
CA LEU A 79 0.79 4.58 14.24
C LEU A 79 -0.36 5.10 15.12
N GLY A 80 -1.52 5.36 14.53
CA GLY A 80 -2.71 5.85 15.22
C GLY A 80 -3.57 4.79 15.88
N ASP A 81 -3.17 3.51 15.81
CA ASP A 81 -3.93 2.38 16.37
C ASP A 81 -5.39 2.32 15.88
N ILE A 82 -5.66 2.64 14.60
CA ILE A 82 -7.04 2.73 14.10
C ILE A 82 -7.67 1.37 13.76
N PHE A 83 -6.89 0.31 13.66
CA PHE A 83 -7.36 -1.03 13.32
C PHE A 83 -7.86 -1.77 14.56
N THR A 84 -8.86 -2.66 14.39
CA THR A 84 -9.40 -3.50 15.46
C THR A 84 -8.74 -4.87 15.50
N GLU A 85 -8.41 -5.42 14.34
CA GLU A 85 -7.70 -6.69 14.19
C GLU A 85 -6.50 -6.53 13.25
N PRO A 86 -5.39 -7.23 13.51
CA PRO A 86 -4.23 -7.17 12.65
C PRO A 86 -4.50 -7.82 11.29
N PHE A 87 -3.82 -7.34 10.28
CA PHE A 87 -3.76 -8.00 8.98
C PHE A 87 -2.81 -9.20 9.04
N ASP A 88 -3.15 -10.29 8.38
CA ASP A 88 -2.26 -11.43 8.23
C ASP A 88 -1.07 -11.08 7.34
N ARG A 89 -1.33 -10.37 6.24
CA ARG A 89 -0.31 -9.87 5.33
C ARG A 89 -0.60 -8.44 4.91
N VAL A 90 0.46 -7.63 4.85
CA VAL A 90 0.42 -6.27 4.31
C VAL A 90 1.48 -6.11 3.24
N LEU A 91 1.08 -5.61 2.09
CA LEU A 91 1.96 -5.26 0.97
C LEU A 91 1.95 -3.75 0.74
N LEU A 92 3.11 -3.13 0.93
CA LEU A 92 3.34 -1.72 0.64
C LEU A 92 4.06 -1.60 -0.71
N VAL A 93 3.33 -1.14 -1.73
CA VAL A 93 3.82 -1.02 -3.12
C VAL A 93 4.20 0.43 -3.39
N ALA A 94 5.43 0.64 -3.81
CA ALA A 94 5.96 1.95 -4.19
C ALA A 94 5.68 3.05 -3.14
N PRO A 95 6.10 2.87 -1.87
CA PRO A 95 5.93 3.90 -0.86
C PRO A 95 6.70 5.15 -1.30
N PRO A 96 6.07 6.34 -1.29
CA PRO A 96 6.71 7.55 -1.78
C PRO A 96 7.75 8.06 -0.78
N ASP A 97 8.78 8.76 -1.28
CA ASP A 97 9.70 9.50 -0.41
C ASP A 97 8.92 10.59 0.34
N PRO A 98 9.00 10.63 1.69
CA PRO A 98 8.33 11.66 2.48
C PRO A 98 8.66 13.10 2.05
N GLN A 99 9.88 13.35 1.58
CA GLN A 99 10.25 14.66 1.06
C GLN A 99 9.45 15.00 -0.20
N MET A 100 9.30 14.06 -1.13
CA MET A 100 8.51 14.27 -2.34
C MET A 100 7.05 14.55 -2.04
N THR A 101 6.48 13.88 -1.04
CA THR A 101 5.08 14.14 -0.63
C THR A 101 4.92 15.50 0.05
N SER A 102 5.90 15.98 0.80
CA SER A 102 5.87 17.30 1.43
C SER A 102 6.00 18.46 0.44
N GLU A 103 6.63 18.21 -0.70
CA GLU A 103 6.83 19.20 -1.77
C GLU A 103 5.69 19.18 -2.82
N ALA A 104 4.84 18.16 -2.81
CA ALA A 104 3.79 17.98 -3.79
C ALA A 104 2.60 18.92 -3.51
N GLU A 105 2.28 19.79 -4.48
CA GLU A 105 1.12 20.66 -4.40
C GLU A 105 -0.18 19.81 -4.33
N GLY A 106 -0.99 20.06 -3.31
CA GLY A 106 -2.27 19.37 -3.10
C GLY A 106 -2.20 18.22 -2.09
N ILE A 107 -1.03 17.76 -1.66
CA ILE A 107 -0.92 16.82 -0.55
C ILE A 107 -0.83 17.60 0.76
N GLU A 108 -1.84 17.46 1.61
CA GLU A 108 -1.88 18.11 2.92
C GLU A 108 -1.32 17.19 4.03
N GLY A 109 -0.87 17.82 5.10
CA GLY A 109 -0.37 17.14 6.31
C GLY A 109 1.15 17.07 6.39
N GLU A 110 1.63 16.57 7.53
CA GLU A 110 3.06 16.39 7.76
C GLU A 110 3.58 15.18 6.97
N PRO A 111 4.81 15.23 6.43
CA PRO A 111 5.41 14.06 5.80
C PRO A 111 5.66 12.95 6.81
N MET A 112 5.65 11.70 6.36
CA MET A 112 5.96 10.56 7.21
C MET A 112 7.36 10.67 7.81
N ASP A 113 7.44 10.65 9.14
CA ASP A 113 8.72 10.62 9.84
C ASP A 113 9.26 9.19 9.91
N LEU A 114 10.17 8.85 9.00
CA LEU A 114 10.82 7.54 8.97
C LEU A 114 11.80 7.31 10.13
N SER A 115 12.11 8.34 10.93
CA SER A 115 12.94 8.21 12.13
C SER A 115 12.12 7.93 13.40
N ASN A 116 10.79 7.91 13.30
CA ASN A 116 9.91 7.64 14.41
C ASN A 116 10.14 6.22 14.97
N PRO A 117 10.61 6.07 16.23
CA PRO A 117 10.95 4.78 16.80
C PRO A 117 9.73 3.85 17.01
N LEU A 118 8.53 4.38 16.89
CA LEU A 118 7.29 3.58 17.00
C LEU A 118 6.87 2.99 15.65
N LEU A 119 7.47 3.39 14.53
CA LEU A 119 6.98 3.00 13.21
C LEU A 119 7.08 1.48 12.99
N ALA A 120 8.25 0.88 13.19
CA ALA A 120 8.42 -0.56 13.06
C ALA A 120 7.59 -1.36 14.09
N PRO A 121 7.60 -1.04 15.40
CA PRO A 121 6.76 -1.74 16.36
C PRO A 121 5.26 -1.68 16.03
N GLN A 122 4.76 -0.54 15.61
CA GLN A 122 3.35 -0.39 15.26
C GLN A 122 3.01 -1.09 13.93
N ALA A 123 3.86 -1.01 12.93
CA ALA A 123 3.68 -1.76 11.69
C ALA A 123 3.61 -3.28 11.97
N LYS A 124 4.51 -3.80 12.81
CA LYS A 124 4.53 -5.23 13.22
C LYS A 124 3.36 -5.62 14.12
N LYS A 125 2.81 -4.69 14.90
CA LYS A 125 1.58 -4.93 15.67
C LYS A 125 0.40 -5.20 14.75
N TRP A 126 0.30 -4.45 13.66
CA TRP A 126 -0.86 -4.46 12.76
C TRP A 126 -0.67 -5.29 11.48
N ALA A 127 0.53 -5.84 11.26
CA ALA A 127 0.82 -6.77 10.16
C ALA A 127 1.59 -7.97 10.68
N LYS A 128 1.02 -9.18 10.62
CA LYS A 128 1.75 -10.41 10.98
C LYS A 128 2.89 -10.68 9.99
N SER A 129 2.70 -10.29 8.73
CA SER A 129 3.73 -10.27 7.70
C SER A 129 3.66 -8.94 6.94
N LEU A 130 4.79 -8.26 6.81
CA LEU A 130 4.92 -6.99 6.10
C LEU A 130 5.92 -7.14 4.95
N THR A 131 5.47 -6.82 3.73
CA THR A 131 6.31 -6.79 2.53
C THR A 131 6.32 -5.38 1.97
N VAL A 132 7.49 -4.89 1.60
CA VAL A 132 7.67 -3.61 0.88
C VAL A 132 8.28 -3.90 -0.47
N ILE A 133 7.71 -3.36 -1.54
CA ILE A 133 8.25 -3.49 -2.90
C ILE A 133 8.26 -2.14 -3.61
N ALA A 134 9.33 -1.85 -4.35
CA ALA A 134 9.43 -0.65 -5.18
C ALA A 134 10.24 -0.88 -6.45
N GLY A 135 10.09 0.01 -7.41
CA GLY A 135 10.97 0.10 -8.57
C GLY A 135 12.30 0.78 -8.22
N ASP A 136 13.37 0.39 -8.89
CA ASP A 136 14.69 1.03 -8.75
C ASP A 136 14.77 2.39 -9.46
N ASN A 137 13.78 2.70 -10.30
CA ASN A 137 13.67 3.92 -11.10
C ASN A 137 12.39 4.72 -10.78
N ASP A 138 11.87 4.60 -9.56
CA ASP A 138 10.68 5.31 -9.12
C ASP A 138 10.94 6.81 -8.92
N ARG A 139 10.27 7.66 -9.72
CA ARG A 139 10.41 9.12 -9.62
C ARG A 139 9.91 9.73 -8.31
N TRP A 140 9.00 9.03 -7.60
CA TRP A 140 8.48 9.46 -6.31
C TRP A 140 9.31 8.95 -5.14
N LEU A 141 10.37 8.16 -5.42
CA LEU A 141 11.25 7.60 -4.42
C LEU A 141 12.73 7.77 -4.81
N PRO A 142 13.19 9.01 -5.07
CA PRO A 142 14.52 9.28 -5.61
C PRO A 142 15.67 8.82 -4.70
N ARG A 143 15.45 8.69 -3.39
CA ARG A 143 16.42 8.13 -2.44
C ARG A 143 16.46 6.60 -2.44
N GLY A 144 15.57 5.96 -3.22
CA GLY A 144 15.41 4.50 -3.26
C GLY A 144 14.69 3.93 -2.03
N VAL A 145 14.14 2.72 -2.19
CA VAL A 145 13.32 2.08 -1.16
C VAL A 145 14.09 1.68 0.10
N GLY A 146 15.41 1.63 0.04
CA GLY A 146 16.27 1.38 1.21
C GLY A 146 16.08 2.34 2.38
N ILE A 147 15.48 3.53 2.15
CA ILE A 147 15.13 4.45 3.26
C ILE A 147 14.06 3.87 4.19
N TYR A 148 13.26 2.91 3.72
CA TYR A 148 12.23 2.24 4.50
C TYR A 148 12.73 1.04 5.31
N GLU A 149 13.88 0.46 4.94
CA GLU A 149 14.45 -0.71 5.61
C GLU A 149 14.70 -0.46 7.11
N PRO A 150 15.45 0.58 7.52
CA PRO A 150 15.65 0.86 8.96
C PRO A 150 14.36 1.32 9.65
N ALA A 151 13.45 1.98 8.93
CA ALA A 151 12.21 2.52 9.48
C ALA A 151 11.18 1.43 9.82
N LEU A 152 11.16 0.36 9.04
CA LEU A 152 10.21 -0.76 9.17
C LEU A 152 10.86 -2.05 9.65
N GLU A 153 12.20 -2.09 9.73
CA GLU A 153 12.98 -3.29 10.02
C GLU A 153 12.60 -4.45 9.09
N THR A 154 12.42 -4.14 7.81
CA THR A 154 11.99 -5.06 6.77
C THR A 154 12.80 -4.79 5.51
N GLU A 155 13.48 -5.81 4.99
CA GLU A 155 14.23 -5.74 3.74
C GLU A 155 13.24 -5.58 2.57
N PRO A 156 13.33 -4.49 1.78
CA PRO A 156 12.41 -4.27 0.69
C PRO A 156 12.79 -5.08 -0.55
N LEU A 157 11.78 -5.50 -1.31
CA LEU A 157 11.96 -6.06 -2.64
C LEU A 157 12.15 -4.94 -3.66
N ILE A 158 13.09 -5.13 -4.57
CA ILE A 158 13.34 -4.20 -5.68
C ILE A 158 12.96 -4.89 -6.97
N LEU A 159 12.04 -4.30 -7.72
CA LEU A 159 11.67 -4.75 -9.05
C LEU A 159 12.28 -3.82 -10.11
N PRO A 160 13.34 -4.25 -10.82
CA PRO A 160 14.03 -3.38 -11.77
C PRO A 160 13.14 -2.85 -12.88
N GLY A 161 13.22 -1.54 -13.13
CA GLY A 161 12.46 -0.87 -14.19
C GLY A 161 10.96 -0.75 -13.93
N ALA A 162 10.48 -1.01 -12.70
CA ALA A 162 9.06 -0.98 -12.39
C ALA A 162 8.46 0.43 -12.28
N GLY A 163 9.29 1.46 -12.16
CA GLY A 163 8.82 2.83 -11.93
C GLY A 163 8.00 2.92 -10.64
N HIS A 164 6.95 3.74 -10.67
CA HIS A 164 6.02 3.93 -9.55
C HIS A 164 4.82 2.97 -9.59
N PHE A 165 4.91 1.87 -10.31
CA PHE A 165 3.80 0.92 -10.51
C PHE A 165 2.53 1.59 -11.05
N SER A 166 2.69 2.62 -11.87
CA SER A 166 1.58 3.38 -12.47
C SER A 166 1.29 2.92 -13.90
N LEU A 167 0.15 3.37 -14.44
CA LEU A 167 -0.17 3.15 -15.86
C LEU A 167 0.86 3.78 -16.79
N ASP A 168 1.42 4.95 -16.41
CA ASP A 168 2.46 5.64 -17.18
C ASP A 168 3.76 4.84 -17.22
N ASP A 169 4.01 3.99 -16.22
CA ASP A 169 5.12 3.05 -16.17
C ASP A 169 4.80 1.71 -16.88
N GLY A 170 3.65 1.65 -17.55
CA GLY A 170 3.19 0.47 -18.30
C GLY A 170 2.59 -0.64 -17.43
N TRP A 171 2.15 -0.33 -16.21
CA TRP A 171 1.53 -1.34 -15.34
C TRP A 171 0.07 -1.56 -15.67
N GLY A 172 -0.24 -2.82 -16.00
CA GLY A 172 -1.57 -3.34 -16.22
C GLY A 172 -1.84 -4.54 -15.32
N ARG A 173 -2.02 -5.73 -15.93
CA ARG A 173 -2.14 -6.96 -15.12
C ARG A 173 -0.84 -7.25 -14.38
N TRP A 174 -0.97 -7.73 -13.16
CA TRP A 174 0.15 -8.17 -12.34
C TRP A 174 -0.09 -9.60 -11.85
N PRO A 175 0.31 -10.61 -12.63
CA PRO A 175 0.13 -12.03 -12.28
C PRO A 175 0.78 -12.38 -10.95
N GLY A 176 2.00 -11.89 -10.72
CA GLY A 176 2.74 -12.15 -9.50
C GLY A 176 2.03 -11.68 -8.23
N LEU A 177 1.22 -10.62 -8.31
CA LEU A 177 0.39 -10.21 -7.16
C LEU A 177 -0.69 -11.25 -6.84
N ILE A 178 -1.32 -11.83 -7.86
CA ILE A 178 -2.33 -12.88 -7.65
C ILE A 178 -1.66 -14.13 -7.06
N SER A 179 -0.52 -14.54 -7.63
CA SER A 179 0.27 -15.66 -7.10
C SER A 179 0.67 -15.44 -5.64
N TRP A 180 1.16 -14.25 -5.29
CA TRP A 180 1.50 -13.89 -3.91
C TRP A 180 0.30 -13.97 -2.95
N ILE A 181 -0.88 -13.57 -3.39
CA ILE A 181 -2.10 -13.67 -2.57
C ILE A 181 -2.43 -15.13 -2.29
N GLU A 182 -2.21 -16.02 -3.26
CA GLU A 182 -2.49 -17.45 -3.14
C GLU A 182 -1.41 -18.20 -2.32
N SER A 183 -0.14 -17.89 -2.56
CA SER A 183 1.01 -18.63 -1.98
C SER A 183 1.56 -18.04 -0.70
N GLY A 184 1.52 -16.71 -0.56
CA GLY A 184 2.24 -15.97 0.48
C GLY A 184 3.74 -15.78 0.21
N ASP A 185 4.28 -16.28 -0.91
CA ASP A 185 5.69 -16.14 -1.25
C ASP A 185 5.98 -14.75 -1.84
N PRO A 186 6.79 -13.90 -1.16
CA PRO A 186 7.15 -12.59 -1.68
C PRO A 186 7.90 -12.64 -3.02
N GLY A 187 8.54 -13.74 -3.35
CA GLY A 187 9.23 -13.95 -4.63
C GLY A 187 8.31 -13.87 -5.83
N ASP A 188 7.04 -14.26 -5.66
CA ASP A 188 6.03 -14.18 -6.73
C ASP A 188 5.80 -12.74 -7.20
N LEU A 189 5.93 -11.75 -6.31
CA LEU A 189 5.75 -10.33 -6.64
C LEU A 189 6.71 -9.81 -7.71
N LEU A 190 7.81 -10.52 -7.97
CA LEU A 190 8.79 -10.17 -9.00
C LEU A 190 8.34 -10.57 -10.41
N GLU A 191 7.27 -11.34 -10.55
CA GLU A 191 6.66 -11.69 -11.83
C GLU A 191 5.68 -10.59 -12.28
N ARG A 192 6.02 -9.95 -13.42
CA ARG A 192 5.25 -8.84 -14.01
C ARG A 192 4.30 -9.30 -15.09
#